data_cdc9ddc07c0d523b6f552e866169e3b2
#
_entry.id   cdc9ddc07c0d523b6f552e866169e3b2
#
_cell.length_a   1.000
_cell.length_b   1.000
_cell.length_c   1.000
_cell.angle_alpha   90.00
_cell.angle_beta   90.00
_cell.angle_gamma   90.00
#
_symmetry.space_group_name_H-M   'P 1'
#
loop_
_entity.id
_entity.type
_entity.pdbx_description
1 polymer ?
#
loop_
_entity_poly.entity_id
_entity_poly.type
_entity_poly.pdbx_seq_one_letter_code
_entity_poly.pdbx_strand_id
1 'polypeptide(L)'
;MKAKRIAVVGTRRMSEYGREVTGRFVEQLVGEKWCIVSGLARGVDRVAHETALDFMGSTLAVLGHGVDLCYPPEHEVLKKRILAHGGLLVSEYSKGVKPTPDKFRERDKLMAHLAQAILVTECPRRSGVKITVNAAAEEGKNVYVVPGPITQNSYHGSVEIIRNGGIPVYSPEDLIEQLEFL
;
A
#
# COMPACT_ATOMS: atom_id res chain seq x y z
N MET A 1 -20.23 -3.90 11.30
CA MET A 1 -18.82 -4.39 11.33
C MET A 1 -17.92 -3.29 10.79
N LYS A 2 -16.80 -2.99 11.43
CA LYS A 2 -15.79 -2.07 10.84
C LYS A 2 -15.20 -2.74 9.59
N ALA A 3 -15.08 -2.01 8.49
CA ALA A 3 -14.46 -2.54 7.28
C ALA A 3 -13.00 -2.95 7.57
N LYS A 4 -12.61 -4.17 7.20
CA LYS A 4 -11.23 -4.64 7.30
C LYS A 4 -10.39 -3.84 6.30
N ARG A 5 -9.28 -3.24 6.73
CA ARG A 5 -8.40 -2.41 5.89
C ARG A 5 -6.95 -2.82 6.04
N ILE A 6 -6.27 -3.03 4.92
CA ILE A 6 -4.85 -3.32 4.85
C ILE A 6 -4.16 -2.30 3.94
N ALA A 7 -3.03 -1.72 4.39
CA ALA A 7 -2.24 -0.86 3.53
C ALA A 7 -1.28 -1.71 2.68
N VAL A 8 -1.36 -1.57 1.37
CA VAL A 8 -0.45 -2.22 0.43
C VAL A 8 0.52 -1.16 -0.09
N VAL A 9 1.80 -1.33 0.23
CA VAL A 9 2.83 -0.32 -0.02
C VAL A 9 4.09 -0.95 -0.61
N GLY A 10 4.84 -0.14 -1.36
CA GLY A 10 6.10 -0.60 -1.95
C GLY A 10 6.79 0.46 -2.78
N THR A 11 7.77 0.01 -3.56
CA THR A 11 8.58 0.87 -4.42
C THR A 11 7.78 1.54 -5.53
N ARG A 12 8.17 2.76 -5.88
CA ARG A 12 7.66 3.48 -7.07
C ARG A 12 8.26 2.96 -8.38
N ARG A 13 9.36 2.20 -8.32
CA ARG A 13 10.06 1.57 -9.44
C ARG A 13 10.02 0.06 -9.26
N MET A 14 8.85 -0.49 -9.49
CA MET A 14 8.53 -1.88 -9.25
C MET A 14 9.11 -2.78 -10.36
N SER A 15 9.59 -3.97 -9.98
CA SER A 15 9.96 -5.04 -10.90
C SER A 15 8.73 -5.75 -11.48
N GLU A 16 8.92 -6.56 -12.53
CA GLU A 16 7.84 -7.42 -13.03
C GLU A 16 7.37 -8.43 -11.98
N TYR A 17 8.31 -9.03 -11.25
CA TYR A 17 7.99 -9.90 -10.12
C TYR A 17 7.17 -9.15 -9.05
N GLY A 18 7.56 -7.93 -8.70
CA GLY A 18 6.81 -7.10 -7.75
C GLY A 18 5.39 -6.81 -8.24
N ARG A 19 5.21 -6.57 -9.55
CA ARG A 19 3.89 -6.38 -10.17
C ARG A 19 3.02 -7.63 -10.01
N GLU A 20 3.55 -8.79 -10.39
CA GLU A 20 2.84 -10.06 -10.31
C GLU A 20 2.45 -10.35 -8.86
N VAL A 21 3.40 -10.26 -7.94
CA VAL A 21 3.18 -10.54 -6.52
C VAL A 21 2.16 -9.58 -5.92
N THR A 22 2.29 -8.26 -6.19
CA THR A 22 1.32 -7.28 -5.68
C THR A 22 -0.09 -7.61 -6.17
N GLY A 23 -0.24 -7.96 -7.46
CA GLY A 23 -1.52 -8.35 -8.04
C GLY A 23 -2.13 -9.55 -7.32
N ARG A 24 -1.37 -10.65 -7.18
CA ARG A 24 -1.84 -11.89 -6.53
C ARG A 24 -2.30 -11.66 -5.07
N PHE A 25 -1.51 -10.92 -4.29
CA PHE A 25 -1.87 -10.62 -2.91
C PHE A 25 -3.12 -9.74 -2.80
N VAL A 26 -3.23 -8.73 -3.66
CA VAL A 26 -4.40 -7.83 -3.66
C VAL A 26 -5.66 -8.55 -4.13
N GLU A 27 -5.59 -9.40 -5.16
CA GLU A 27 -6.69 -10.24 -5.61
C GLU A 27 -7.26 -11.08 -4.46
N GLN A 28 -6.39 -11.80 -3.73
CA GLN A 28 -6.80 -12.62 -2.59
C GLN A 28 -7.41 -11.78 -1.46
N LEU A 29 -6.77 -10.65 -1.11
CA LEU A 29 -7.28 -9.73 -0.09
C LEU A 29 -8.68 -9.19 -0.43
N VAL A 30 -8.91 -8.85 -1.69
CA VAL A 30 -10.23 -8.43 -2.18
C VAL A 30 -11.26 -9.56 -2.08
N GLY A 31 -10.89 -10.79 -2.44
CA GLY A 31 -11.72 -11.99 -2.26
C GLY A 31 -12.20 -12.16 -0.82
N GLU A 32 -11.34 -11.88 0.14
CA GLU A 32 -11.61 -11.90 1.59
C GLU A 32 -12.21 -10.57 2.13
N LYS A 33 -12.66 -9.70 1.23
CA LYS A 33 -13.35 -8.44 1.53
C LYS A 33 -12.51 -7.42 2.34
N TRP A 34 -11.19 -7.47 2.17
CA TRP A 34 -10.32 -6.42 2.67
C TRP A 34 -10.38 -5.20 1.76
N CYS A 35 -10.53 -4.02 2.35
CA CYS A 35 -10.36 -2.76 1.64
C CYS A 35 -8.87 -2.43 1.51
N ILE A 36 -8.42 -2.17 0.29
CA ILE A 36 -7.03 -1.85 -0.01
C ILE A 36 -6.79 -0.36 0.24
N VAL A 37 -5.90 -0.05 1.16
CA VAL A 37 -5.42 1.32 1.40
C VAL A 37 -4.08 1.50 0.70
N SER A 38 -3.93 2.53 -0.11
CA SER A 38 -2.64 2.85 -0.73
C SER A 38 -2.54 4.33 -1.08
N GLY A 39 -1.39 4.76 -1.61
CA GLY A 39 -1.08 6.19 -1.73
C GLY A 39 -1.22 6.80 -3.11
N LEU A 40 -1.78 6.09 -4.08
CA LEU A 40 -1.91 6.53 -5.47
C LEU A 40 -0.56 6.90 -6.14
N ALA A 41 0.56 6.45 -5.60
CA ALA A 41 1.88 6.65 -6.20
C ALA A 41 2.12 5.66 -7.36
N ARG A 42 3.22 5.89 -8.11
CA ARG A 42 3.69 4.92 -9.12
C ARG A 42 4.04 3.58 -8.48
N GLY A 43 4.17 2.54 -9.28
CA GLY A 43 4.63 1.23 -8.85
C GLY A 43 3.59 0.46 -8.04
N VAL A 44 3.95 0.01 -6.86
CA VAL A 44 3.10 -0.87 -6.03
C VAL A 44 1.73 -0.25 -5.74
N ASP A 45 1.67 1.02 -5.35
CA ASP A 45 0.41 1.70 -5.03
C ASP A 45 -0.58 1.66 -6.22
N ARG A 46 -0.07 1.96 -7.41
CA ARG A 46 -0.86 1.91 -8.63
C ARG A 46 -1.45 0.52 -8.86
N VAL A 47 -0.60 -0.52 -8.83
CA VAL A 47 -1.04 -1.90 -9.07
C VAL A 47 -2.03 -2.33 -8.00
N ALA A 48 -1.82 -1.96 -6.73
CA ALA A 48 -2.74 -2.26 -5.65
C ALA A 48 -4.14 -1.69 -5.90
N HIS A 49 -4.23 -0.42 -6.34
CA HIS A 49 -5.53 0.18 -6.68
C HIS A 49 -6.15 -0.44 -7.92
N GLU A 50 -5.37 -0.61 -9.01
CA GLU A 50 -5.86 -1.19 -10.27
C GLU A 50 -6.41 -2.60 -10.04
N THR A 51 -5.65 -3.47 -9.37
CA THR A 51 -6.10 -4.84 -9.06
C THR A 51 -7.34 -4.84 -8.18
N ALA A 52 -7.39 -3.99 -7.13
CA ALA A 52 -8.59 -3.91 -6.30
C ALA A 52 -9.84 -3.56 -7.12
N LEU A 53 -9.73 -2.63 -8.07
CA LEU A 53 -10.84 -2.26 -8.95
C LEU A 53 -11.20 -3.34 -9.96
N ASP A 54 -10.21 -4.01 -10.54
CA ASP A 54 -10.40 -5.06 -11.55
C ASP A 54 -11.12 -6.28 -10.96
N PHE A 55 -10.94 -6.56 -9.67
CA PHE A 55 -11.63 -7.61 -8.91
C PHE A 55 -12.84 -7.10 -8.10
N MET A 56 -13.38 -5.92 -8.45
CA MET A 56 -14.57 -5.32 -7.83
C MET A 56 -14.45 -5.12 -6.31
N GLY A 57 -13.23 -4.94 -5.81
CA GLY A 57 -12.93 -4.70 -4.41
C GLY A 57 -13.01 -3.22 -4.02
N SER A 58 -13.01 -2.98 -2.72
CA SER A 58 -12.96 -1.62 -2.17
C SER A 58 -11.53 -1.12 -2.08
N THR A 59 -11.31 0.14 -2.47
CA THR A 59 -10.00 0.77 -2.31
C THR A 59 -10.09 2.21 -1.83
N LEU A 60 -9.11 2.62 -1.03
CA LEU A 60 -8.99 3.94 -0.42
C LEU A 60 -7.62 4.52 -0.77
N ALA A 61 -7.61 5.64 -1.48
CA ALA A 61 -6.37 6.35 -1.81
C ALA A 61 -6.11 7.49 -0.82
N VAL A 62 -4.97 7.44 -0.15
CA VAL A 62 -4.51 8.48 0.78
C VAL A 62 -3.57 9.42 0.05
N LEU A 63 -3.86 10.72 0.07
CA LEU A 63 -3.18 11.72 -0.75
C LEU A 63 -2.34 12.68 0.09
N GLY A 64 -1.13 12.99 -0.37
CA GLY A 64 -0.26 14.03 0.22
C GLY A 64 -0.48 15.42 -0.40
N HIS A 65 -1.71 15.75 -0.80
CA HIS A 65 -2.11 16.99 -1.44
C HIS A 65 -3.63 17.14 -1.41
N GLY A 66 -4.17 18.29 -1.78
CA GLY A 66 -5.62 18.50 -1.83
C GLY A 66 -6.32 17.48 -2.74
N VAL A 67 -7.50 17.01 -2.33
CA VAL A 67 -8.25 15.95 -3.05
C VAL A 67 -8.68 16.35 -4.47
N ASP A 68 -8.71 17.64 -4.76
CA ASP A 68 -9.01 18.21 -6.09
C ASP A 68 -7.86 18.06 -7.09
N LEU A 69 -6.63 17.85 -6.61
CA LEU A 69 -5.43 17.63 -7.42
C LEU A 69 -5.19 16.14 -7.67
N CYS A 70 -4.31 15.84 -8.63
CA CYS A 70 -3.80 14.50 -8.86
C CYS A 70 -2.27 14.51 -8.97
N TYR A 71 -1.63 13.64 -8.21
CA TYR A 71 -0.20 13.41 -8.32
C TYR A 71 0.10 11.92 -8.11
N PRO A 72 0.82 11.26 -9.03
CA PRO A 72 1.35 11.84 -10.27
C PRO A 72 0.22 12.14 -11.29
N PRO A 73 0.40 13.10 -12.22
CA PRO A 73 -0.68 13.50 -13.14
C PRO A 73 -1.22 12.38 -14.03
N GLU A 74 -0.37 11.42 -14.40
CA GLU A 74 -0.77 10.25 -15.20
C GLU A 74 -1.77 9.32 -14.49
N HIS A 75 -1.98 9.46 -13.18
CA HIS A 75 -2.95 8.67 -12.41
C HIS A 75 -4.34 9.33 -12.34
N GLU A 76 -4.60 10.40 -13.09
CA GLU A 76 -5.92 11.06 -13.11
C GLU A 76 -7.04 10.10 -13.52
N VAL A 77 -6.78 9.21 -14.48
CA VAL A 77 -7.76 8.19 -14.90
C VAL A 77 -8.01 7.19 -13.77
N LEU A 78 -6.95 6.72 -13.10
CA LEU A 78 -7.07 5.79 -11.98
C LEU A 78 -7.82 6.43 -10.81
N LYS A 79 -7.53 7.69 -10.48
CA LYS A 79 -8.25 8.47 -9.48
C LYS A 79 -9.76 8.52 -9.77
N LYS A 80 -10.15 8.79 -11.01
CA LYS A 80 -11.55 8.79 -11.44
C LYS A 80 -12.18 7.39 -11.35
N ARG A 81 -11.44 6.35 -11.73
CA ARG A 81 -11.92 4.95 -11.60
C ARG A 81 -12.18 4.59 -10.14
N ILE A 82 -11.31 4.97 -9.21
CA ILE A 82 -11.51 4.74 -7.77
C ILE A 82 -12.86 5.32 -7.32
N LEU A 83 -13.12 6.58 -7.64
CA LEU A 83 -14.37 7.24 -7.25
C LEU A 83 -15.59 6.63 -7.93
N ALA A 84 -15.51 6.29 -9.23
CA ALA A 84 -16.61 5.70 -10.00
C ALA A 84 -17.02 4.31 -9.48
N HIS A 85 -16.10 3.57 -8.84
CA HIS A 85 -16.37 2.27 -8.22
C HIS A 85 -16.71 2.36 -6.72
N GLY A 86 -17.01 3.55 -6.21
CA GLY A 86 -17.39 3.76 -4.81
C GLY A 86 -16.21 3.75 -3.83
N GLY A 87 -14.97 3.80 -4.32
CA GLY A 87 -13.78 3.99 -3.50
C GLY A 87 -13.66 5.42 -2.96
N LEU A 88 -12.71 5.64 -2.07
CA LEU A 88 -12.52 6.92 -1.38
C LEU A 88 -11.16 7.54 -1.67
N LEU A 89 -11.15 8.88 -1.68
CA LEU A 89 -9.93 9.69 -1.61
C LEU A 89 -9.89 10.38 -0.25
N VAL A 90 -8.80 10.22 0.48
CA VAL A 90 -8.59 10.81 1.82
C VAL A 90 -7.36 11.69 1.80
N SER A 91 -7.47 12.87 2.38
CA SER A 91 -6.36 13.80 2.54
C SER A 91 -6.55 14.66 3.78
N GLU A 92 -5.46 14.97 4.46
CA GLU A 92 -5.41 15.94 5.56
C GLU A 92 -5.28 17.39 5.06
N TYR A 93 -5.18 17.58 3.75
CA TYR A 93 -4.93 18.88 3.14
C TYR A 93 -6.17 19.46 2.46
N SER A 94 -6.35 20.77 2.63
CA SER A 94 -7.40 21.53 1.94
C SER A 94 -7.22 21.48 0.41
N LYS A 95 -8.31 21.73 -0.31
CA LYS A 95 -8.29 21.88 -1.77
C LYS A 95 -7.24 22.90 -2.21
N GLY A 96 -6.59 22.68 -3.35
CA GLY A 96 -5.56 23.51 -3.93
C GLY A 96 -4.15 23.33 -3.32
N VAL A 97 -4.00 22.61 -2.21
CA VAL A 97 -2.68 22.37 -1.59
C VAL A 97 -1.87 21.41 -2.44
N LYS A 98 -0.72 21.91 -2.95
CA LYS A 98 0.19 21.16 -3.83
C LYS A 98 1.00 20.11 -3.08
N PRO A 99 1.38 19.00 -3.75
CA PRO A 99 2.23 17.96 -3.17
C PRO A 99 3.63 18.46 -2.89
N THR A 100 4.20 18.05 -1.76
CA THR A 100 5.62 18.27 -1.39
C THR A 100 6.20 17.00 -0.75
N PRO A 101 7.53 16.83 -0.68
CA PRO A 101 8.14 15.67 -0.05
C PRO A 101 7.68 15.44 1.39
N ASP A 102 7.52 16.48 2.19
CA ASP A 102 7.10 16.37 3.59
C ASP A 102 5.65 15.90 3.72
N LYS A 103 4.75 16.42 2.87
CA LYS A 103 3.37 15.96 2.83
C LYS A 103 3.23 14.48 2.44
N PHE A 104 4.12 13.96 1.60
CA PHE A 104 4.15 12.53 1.33
C PHE A 104 4.58 11.71 2.54
N ARG A 105 5.50 12.22 3.37
CA ARG A 105 5.88 11.55 4.63
C ARG A 105 4.73 11.51 5.64
N GLU A 106 3.97 12.61 5.77
CA GLU A 106 2.79 12.67 6.63
C GLU A 106 1.69 11.72 6.11
N ARG A 107 1.41 11.74 4.81
CA ARG A 107 0.49 10.81 4.17
C ARG A 107 0.85 9.34 4.41
N ASP A 108 2.15 9.00 4.37
CA ASP A 108 2.63 7.64 4.59
C ASP A 108 2.32 7.17 6.03
N LYS A 109 2.39 8.06 7.02
CA LYS A 109 1.95 7.79 8.40
C LYS A 109 0.42 7.63 8.48
N LEU A 110 -0.33 8.49 7.78
CA LEU A 110 -1.79 8.38 7.75
C LEU A 110 -2.26 7.05 7.14
N MET A 111 -1.57 6.51 6.12
CA MET A 111 -1.87 5.17 5.59
C MET A 111 -1.72 4.09 6.67
N ALA A 112 -0.65 4.14 7.46
CA ALA A 112 -0.46 3.22 8.56
C ALA A 112 -1.58 3.35 9.60
N HIS A 113 -1.95 4.57 9.94
CA HIS A 113 -3.03 4.84 10.90
C HIS A 113 -4.39 4.30 10.45
N LEU A 114 -4.74 4.46 9.18
CA LEU A 114 -6.04 4.04 8.61
C LEU A 114 -6.17 2.52 8.42
N ALA A 115 -5.06 1.80 8.33
CA ALA A 115 -5.03 0.35 8.13
C ALA A 115 -4.92 -0.42 9.46
N GLN A 116 -5.35 -1.69 9.46
CA GLN A 116 -5.18 -2.61 10.59
C GLN A 116 -3.85 -3.37 10.50
N ALA A 117 -3.33 -3.54 9.30
CA ALA A 117 -2.04 -4.15 9.00
C ALA A 117 -1.42 -3.52 7.75
N ILE A 118 -0.14 -3.77 7.53
CA ILE A 118 0.61 -3.32 6.36
C ILE A 118 1.12 -4.52 5.59
N LEU A 119 0.99 -4.51 4.27
CA LEU A 119 1.65 -5.43 3.36
C LEU A 119 2.69 -4.69 2.53
N VAL A 120 3.94 -5.12 2.61
CA VAL A 120 5.05 -4.63 1.80
C VAL A 120 5.39 -5.66 0.74
N THR A 121 5.14 -5.37 -0.53
CA THR A 121 5.37 -6.33 -1.62
C THR A 121 6.74 -6.19 -2.28
N GLU A 122 7.33 -4.99 -2.33
CA GLU A 122 8.68 -4.74 -2.81
C GLU A 122 9.26 -3.48 -2.17
N CYS A 123 10.39 -3.58 -1.47
CA CYS A 123 11.02 -2.47 -0.81
C CYS A 123 12.54 -2.45 -1.04
N PRO A 124 13.09 -1.48 -1.78
CA PRO A 124 14.54 -1.28 -1.86
C PRO A 124 15.08 -0.67 -0.57
N ARG A 125 16.39 -0.80 -0.36
CA ARG A 125 17.07 -0.36 0.87
C ARG A 125 16.80 1.10 1.23
N ARG A 126 16.78 1.99 0.22
CA ARG A 126 16.43 3.42 0.40
C ARG A 126 15.02 3.65 -0.14
N SER A 127 14.02 3.56 0.73
CA SER A 127 12.60 3.67 0.36
C SER A 127 11.80 4.47 1.39
N GLY A 128 10.85 5.28 0.90
CA GLY A 128 9.83 5.94 1.72
C GLY A 128 8.88 4.96 2.43
N VAL A 129 8.76 3.74 1.95
CA VAL A 129 7.96 2.66 2.58
C VAL A 129 8.29 2.49 4.08
N LYS A 130 9.56 2.72 4.46
CA LYS A 130 9.99 2.62 5.87
C LYS A 130 9.27 3.60 6.80
N ILE A 131 8.74 4.71 6.28
CA ILE A 131 7.94 5.67 7.06
C ILE A 131 6.62 5.02 7.47
N THR A 132 5.91 4.39 6.53
CA THR A 132 4.68 3.65 6.80
C THR A 132 4.92 2.48 7.75
N VAL A 133 6.00 1.73 7.52
CA VAL A 133 6.40 0.59 8.36
C VAL A 133 6.68 1.02 9.81
N ASN A 134 7.47 2.07 10.00
CA ASN A 134 7.79 2.58 11.33
C ASN A 134 6.53 3.10 12.06
N ALA A 135 5.69 3.86 11.37
CA ALA A 135 4.44 4.35 11.93
C ALA A 135 3.51 3.20 12.35
N ALA A 136 3.43 2.13 11.55
CA ALA A 136 2.66 0.94 11.91
C ALA A 136 3.23 0.22 13.14
N ALA A 137 4.56 0.08 13.22
CA ALA A 137 5.24 -0.53 14.36
C ALA A 137 5.04 0.28 15.66
N GLU A 138 5.09 1.62 15.59
CA GLU A 138 4.80 2.51 16.71
C GLU A 138 3.36 2.34 17.24
N GLU A 139 2.42 1.95 16.37
CA GLU A 139 1.02 1.66 16.72
C GLU A 139 0.77 0.18 17.07
N GLY A 140 1.83 -0.65 17.14
CA GLY A 140 1.71 -2.08 17.44
C GLY A 140 1.03 -2.91 16.35
N LYS A 141 1.01 -2.42 15.11
CA LYS A 141 0.38 -3.11 13.96
C LYS A 141 1.34 -4.07 13.28
N ASN A 142 0.81 -5.19 12.80
CA ASN A 142 1.58 -6.15 12.05
C ASN A 142 2.00 -5.60 10.68
N VAL A 143 3.26 -5.85 10.33
CA VAL A 143 3.85 -5.53 9.02
C VAL A 143 4.23 -6.83 8.33
N TYR A 144 3.46 -7.21 7.32
CA TYR A 144 3.71 -8.38 6.50
C TYR A 144 4.59 -8.01 5.31
N VAL A 145 5.54 -8.86 4.99
CA VAL A 145 6.59 -8.52 4.00
C VAL A 145 6.85 -9.69 3.06
N VAL A 146 6.76 -9.43 1.77
CA VAL A 146 7.21 -10.40 0.76
C VAL A 146 8.76 -10.38 0.72
N PRO A 147 9.44 -11.52 0.94
CA PRO A 147 10.91 -11.58 0.99
C PRO A 147 11.59 -11.21 -0.33
N GLY A 148 11.02 -11.66 -1.43
CA GLY A 148 11.51 -11.43 -2.79
C GLY A 148 12.77 -12.21 -3.18
N PRO A 149 13.18 -12.13 -4.46
CA PRO A 149 14.36 -12.82 -4.95
C PRO A 149 15.66 -12.21 -4.38
N ILE A 150 16.57 -13.05 -3.88
CA ILE A 150 17.86 -12.61 -3.32
C ILE A 150 18.80 -11.94 -4.34
N THR A 151 18.54 -12.15 -5.63
CA THR A 151 19.30 -11.56 -6.74
C THR A 151 18.87 -10.15 -7.12
N GLN A 152 17.80 -9.64 -6.51
CA GLN A 152 17.23 -8.33 -6.83
C GLN A 152 17.45 -7.33 -5.69
N ASN A 153 18.22 -6.28 -5.95
CA ASN A 153 18.49 -5.21 -4.98
C ASN A 153 17.23 -4.46 -4.51
N SER A 154 16.14 -4.52 -5.29
CA SER A 154 14.87 -3.91 -4.95
C SER A 154 14.16 -4.56 -3.74
N TYR A 155 14.65 -5.71 -3.26
CA TYR A 155 14.15 -6.41 -2.07
C TYR A 155 15.05 -6.29 -0.83
N HIS A 156 16.19 -5.61 -0.91
CA HIS A 156 17.08 -5.46 0.24
C HIS A 156 16.41 -4.74 1.42
N GLY A 157 15.50 -3.79 1.16
CA GLY A 157 14.71 -3.15 2.21
C GLY A 157 13.66 -4.09 2.82
N SER A 158 13.06 -4.98 2.01
CA SER A 158 12.18 -6.03 2.53
C SER A 158 12.89 -6.91 3.54
N VAL A 159 14.12 -7.35 3.25
CA VAL A 159 14.94 -8.14 4.17
C VAL A 159 15.26 -7.36 5.45
N GLU A 160 15.57 -6.06 5.35
CA GLU A 160 15.81 -5.22 6.53
C GLU A 160 14.56 -5.10 7.41
N ILE A 161 13.37 -4.95 6.81
CA ILE A 161 12.10 -4.87 7.55
C ILE A 161 11.83 -6.20 8.29
N ILE A 162 12.04 -7.34 7.62
CA ILE A 162 11.90 -8.67 8.24
C ILE A 162 12.85 -8.83 9.43
N ARG A 163 14.13 -8.45 9.30
CA ARG A 163 15.11 -8.50 10.39
C ARG A 163 14.74 -7.62 11.58
N ASN A 164 13.94 -6.59 11.37
CA ASN A 164 13.46 -5.68 12.40
C ASN A 164 12.04 -6.00 12.92
N GLY A 165 11.58 -7.24 12.72
CA GLY A 165 10.31 -7.72 13.26
C GLY A 165 9.15 -7.75 12.26
N GLY A 166 9.39 -7.44 10.98
CA GLY A 166 8.39 -7.67 9.93
C GLY A 166 8.15 -9.17 9.72
N ILE A 167 6.91 -9.54 9.49
CA ILE A 167 6.45 -10.92 9.36
C ILE A 167 6.58 -11.33 7.89
N PRO A 168 7.45 -12.27 7.53
CA PRO A 168 7.54 -12.73 6.15
C PRO A 168 6.30 -13.50 5.74
N VAL A 169 5.80 -13.25 4.53
CA VAL A 169 4.71 -14.00 3.91
C VAL A 169 5.16 -14.55 2.56
N TYR A 170 4.89 -15.83 2.31
CA TYR A 170 5.36 -16.51 1.10
C TYR A 170 4.25 -16.76 0.07
N SER A 171 2.98 -16.64 0.47
CA SER A 171 1.84 -16.72 -0.44
C SER A 171 0.68 -15.83 0.03
N PRO A 172 -0.28 -15.51 -0.85
CA PRO A 172 -1.50 -14.83 -0.46
C PRO A 172 -2.30 -15.56 0.62
N GLU A 173 -2.38 -16.90 0.55
CA GLU A 173 -3.09 -17.74 1.51
C GLU A 173 -2.44 -17.65 2.89
N ASP A 174 -1.11 -17.74 2.96
CA ASP A 174 -0.35 -17.55 4.20
C ASP A 174 -0.65 -16.19 4.85
N LEU A 175 -0.74 -15.11 4.04
CA LEU A 175 -1.14 -13.81 4.56
C LEU A 175 -2.55 -13.85 5.15
N ILE A 176 -3.51 -14.46 4.48
CA ILE A 176 -4.91 -14.53 4.96
C ILE A 176 -4.98 -15.29 6.29
N GLU A 177 -4.31 -16.45 6.39
CA GLU A 177 -4.24 -17.21 7.64
C GLU A 177 -3.69 -16.36 8.80
N GLN A 178 -2.65 -15.58 8.56
CA GLN A 178 -2.07 -14.71 9.59
C GLN A 178 -2.96 -13.51 9.94
N LEU A 179 -3.77 -13.01 8.98
CA LEU A 179 -4.72 -11.92 9.21
C LEU A 179 -5.96 -12.35 10.03
N GLU A 180 -6.24 -13.65 10.16
CA GLU A 180 -7.32 -14.15 11.01
C GLU A 180 -7.05 -13.95 12.51
N PHE A 181 -5.81 -13.75 12.90
CA PHE A 181 -5.37 -13.53 14.28
C PHE A 181 -5.23 -12.04 14.68
N LEU A 182 -5.77 -11.10 13.87
CA LEU A 182 -5.74 -9.67 14.15
C LEU A 182 -6.94 -9.22 15.05
#